data_de3b700ce15747805778eda14986d5f5
#
_entry.id   de3b700ce15747805778eda14986d5f5
#
_cell.length_a   1.000
_cell.length_b   1.000
_cell.length_c   1.000
_cell.angle_alpha   90.00
_cell.angle_beta   90.00
_cell.angle_gamma   90.00
#
_symmetry.space_group_name_H-M   'P 1'
#
loop_
_entity.id
_entity.type
_entity.pdbx_description
1 polymer ?
#
loop_
_entity_poly.entity_id
_entity_poly.type
_entity_poly.pdbx_seq_one_letter_code
_entity_poly.pdbx_strand_id
1 'polypeptide(L)' 'MTDLPPAHTIKRHGQWDHADDSCVLTYDDRFLRRKRLLTSHNRGFLVDLAHTESLNHGDAFELEGGQIIEVIAAK' A
#
# COMPACT_ATOMS: atom_id res chain seq x y z
N MET A 1 -20.38 -0.17 1.88
CA MET A 1 -19.01 -0.70 1.95
C MET A 1 -18.08 0.35 2.51
N THR A 2 -17.25 -0.02 3.45
CA THR A 2 -16.41 0.93 4.16
C THR A 2 -15.00 0.90 3.60
N ASP A 3 -14.49 2.07 3.21
CA ASP A 3 -13.10 2.17 2.80
C ASP A 3 -12.18 2.05 4.01
N LEU A 4 -10.93 1.66 3.75
CA LEU A 4 -9.91 1.62 4.77
C LEU A 4 -9.41 3.04 5.04
N PRO A 5 -8.78 3.28 6.20
CA PRO A 5 -8.15 4.57 6.47
C PRO A 5 -7.05 4.87 5.45
N PRO A 6 -6.69 6.14 5.27
CA PRO A 6 -5.62 6.48 4.33
C PRO A 6 -4.26 6.01 4.82
N ALA A 7 -3.35 5.84 3.87
CA ALA A 7 -1.97 5.45 4.13
C ALA A 7 -1.07 6.66 3.91
N HIS A 8 -0.28 7.01 4.93
CA HIS A 8 0.68 8.11 4.85
C HIS A 8 2.11 7.64 4.99
N THR A 9 2.32 6.36 5.32
CA THR A 9 3.63 5.82 5.66
C THR A 9 3.87 4.55 4.87
N ILE A 10 5.12 4.35 4.45
CA ILE A 10 5.56 3.12 3.79
C ILE A 10 6.48 2.38 4.74
N LYS A 11 6.26 1.08 4.89
CA LYS A 11 7.18 0.17 5.57
C LYS A 11 7.92 -0.60 4.50
N ARG A 12 9.24 -0.57 4.56
CA ARG A 12 10.05 -1.28 3.58
C ARG A 12 10.13 -2.76 3.92
N HIS A 13 10.56 -3.55 2.95
CA HIS A 13 10.72 -4.99 3.13
C HIS A 13 11.56 -5.27 4.39
N GLY A 14 11.04 -6.12 5.25
CA GLY A 14 11.70 -6.45 6.51
C GLY A 14 11.35 -5.53 7.68
N GLN A 15 10.59 -4.47 7.46
CA GLN A 15 10.21 -3.54 8.53
C GLN A 15 8.82 -3.83 9.10
N TRP A 16 8.16 -4.85 8.59
CA TRP A 16 6.83 -5.25 9.05
C TRP A 16 6.76 -6.77 9.07
N ASP A 17 5.90 -7.33 9.92
CA ASP A 17 5.82 -8.78 10.13
C ASP A 17 4.57 -9.40 9.55
N HIS A 18 3.46 -8.69 9.61
CA HIS A 18 2.16 -9.27 9.29
C HIS A 18 1.33 -8.29 8.49
N ALA A 19 0.84 -8.75 7.36
CA ALA A 19 -0.03 -7.92 6.51
C ALA A 19 -1.49 -8.29 6.74
N ASP A 20 -2.33 -7.27 6.89
CA ASP A 20 -3.77 -7.46 7.03
C ASP A 20 -4.43 -7.71 5.68
N ASP A 21 -3.81 -7.22 4.62
CA ASP A 21 -4.29 -7.38 3.25
C ASP A 21 -3.11 -7.16 2.31
N SER A 22 -3.36 -7.22 1.02
CA SER A 22 -2.32 -6.98 0.02
C SER A 22 -2.90 -6.21 -1.16
N CYS A 23 -2.03 -5.61 -1.96
CA CYS A 23 -2.42 -5.02 -3.23
C CYS A 23 -1.39 -5.39 -4.29
N VAL A 24 -1.88 -5.70 -5.48
CA VAL A 24 -1.04 -6.06 -6.62
C VAL A 24 -0.87 -4.84 -7.49
N LEU A 25 0.36 -4.40 -7.68
CA LEU A 25 0.67 -3.18 -8.42
C LEU A 25 1.59 -3.49 -9.59
N THR A 26 1.28 -2.92 -10.75
CA THR A 26 2.16 -3.00 -11.90
C THR A 26 3.39 -2.14 -11.66
N TYR A 27 4.38 -2.25 -12.54
CA TYR A 27 5.59 -1.44 -12.42
C TYR A 27 5.26 0.06 -12.34
N ASP A 28 4.37 0.53 -13.23
CA ASP A 28 4.00 1.95 -13.25
C ASP A 28 3.23 2.35 -11.99
N ASP A 29 2.38 1.48 -11.48
CA ASP A 29 1.56 1.76 -10.30
C ASP A 29 2.36 1.80 -9.01
N ARG A 30 3.59 1.28 -9.02
CA ARG A 30 4.43 1.26 -7.82
C ARG A 30 5.20 2.56 -7.62
N PHE A 31 5.10 3.50 -8.55
CA PHE A 31 5.72 4.82 -8.43
C PHE A 31 4.62 5.84 -8.25
N LEU A 32 4.38 6.28 -7.01
CA LEU A 32 3.21 7.08 -6.71
C LEU A 32 3.45 8.00 -5.50
N ARG A 33 2.61 8.99 -5.38
CA ARG A 33 2.57 9.88 -4.23
C ARG A 33 1.17 9.92 -3.65
N ARG A 34 0.16 10.17 -4.48
CA ARG A 34 -1.23 10.21 -4.04
C ARG A 34 -2.08 9.45 -5.04
N LYS A 35 -2.69 8.37 -4.58
CA LYS A 35 -3.48 7.53 -5.46
C LYS A 35 -4.42 6.66 -4.63
N ARG A 36 -5.62 6.44 -5.15
CA ARG A 36 -6.55 5.50 -4.56
C ARG A 36 -6.27 4.10 -5.11
N LEU A 37 -6.11 3.16 -4.21
CA LEU A 37 -5.81 1.77 -4.57
C LEU A 37 -6.88 0.84 -4.01
N LEU A 38 -6.95 -0.36 -4.58
CA LEU A 38 -7.81 -1.43 -4.09
C LEU A 38 -6.94 -2.58 -3.59
N THR A 39 -7.36 -3.15 -2.47
CA THR A 39 -6.70 -4.35 -1.95
C THR A 39 -7.18 -5.58 -2.71
N SER A 40 -6.53 -6.71 -2.44
CA SER A 40 -6.93 -8.01 -3.02
C SER A 40 -8.34 -8.42 -2.60
N HIS A 41 -8.85 -7.84 -1.52
CA HIS A 41 -10.22 -8.09 -1.06
C HIS A 41 -11.18 -6.97 -1.47
N ASN A 42 -10.81 -6.18 -2.48
CA ASN A 42 -11.64 -5.11 -3.04
C ASN A 42 -11.97 -3.99 -2.05
N ARG A 43 -11.09 -3.75 -1.09
CA ARG A 43 -11.24 -2.62 -0.17
C ARG A 43 -10.42 -1.45 -0.67
N GLY A 44 -11.05 -0.27 -0.77
CA GLY A 44 -10.38 0.92 -1.26
C GLY A 44 -9.63 1.63 -0.14
N PHE A 45 -8.49 2.22 -0.47
CA PHE A 45 -7.78 3.10 0.45
C PHE A 45 -7.02 4.14 -0.34
N LEU A 46 -6.83 5.31 0.26
CA LEU A 46 -6.10 6.39 -0.37
C LEU A 46 -4.65 6.36 0.12
N VAL A 47 -3.72 6.32 -0.82
CA VAL A 47 -2.31 6.53 -0.51
C VAL A 47 -2.05 8.03 -0.66
N ASP A 48 -1.55 8.65 0.41
CA ASP A 48 -1.28 10.09 0.43
C ASP A 48 0.06 10.30 1.14
N LEU A 49 1.13 10.30 0.35
CA LEU A 49 2.50 10.36 0.86
C LEU A 49 3.02 11.78 0.75
N ALA A 50 3.98 12.12 1.61
CA ALA A 50 4.61 13.45 1.59
C ALA A 50 5.42 13.67 0.32
N HIS A 51 5.98 12.59 -0.23
CA HIS A 51 6.80 12.64 -1.43
C HIS A 51 6.45 11.48 -2.34
N THR A 52 6.78 11.61 -3.63
CA THR A 52 6.67 10.48 -4.55
C THR A 52 7.64 9.39 -4.11
N GLU A 53 7.13 8.17 -4.01
CA GLU A 53 7.91 7.03 -3.57
C GLU A 53 7.84 5.93 -4.61
N SER A 54 8.93 5.19 -4.73
CA SER A 54 8.99 3.99 -5.56
C SER A 54 8.89 2.78 -4.64
N LEU A 55 7.94 1.90 -4.92
CA LEU A 55 7.69 0.72 -4.10
C LEU A 55 8.24 -0.52 -4.77
N ASN A 56 8.74 -1.43 -3.96
CA ASN A 56 9.23 -2.72 -4.42
C ASN A 56 8.36 -3.83 -3.88
N HIS A 57 8.46 -4.99 -4.50
CA HIS A 57 7.79 -6.17 -3.97
C HIS A 57 8.25 -6.42 -2.52
N GLY A 58 7.29 -6.61 -1.64
CA GLY A 58 7.58 -6.82 -0.22
C GLY A 58 7.53 -5.55 0.62
N ASP A 59 7.45 -4.38 0.00
CA ASP A 59 7.15 -3.16 0.75
C ASP A 59 5.68 -3.17 1.16
N ALA A 60 5.29 -2.27 2.03
CA ALA A 60 3.91 -2.23 2.50
C ALA A 60 3.50 -0.80 2.83
N PHE A 61 2.19 -0.56 2.79
CA PHE A 61 1.61 0.69 3.28
C PHE A 61 1.13 0.48 4.70
N GLU A 62 1.44 1.43 5.56
CA GLU A 62 0.86 1.47 6.90
C GLU A 62 -0.28 2.48 6.91
N LEU A 63 -1.48 2.01 7.22
CA LEU A 63 -2.67 2.86 7.26
C LEU A 63 -2.76 3.56 8.61
N GLU A 64 -3.59 4.61 8.69
CA GLU A 64 -3.76 5.37 9.92
C GLU A 64 -4.23 4.50 11.09
N GLY A 65 -5.01 3.46 10.80
CA GLY A 65 -5.47 2.53 11.81
C GLY A 65 -4.46 1.48 12.24
N GLY A 66 -3.26 1.50 11.68
CA GLY A 66 -2.23 0.52 11.99
C GLY A 66 -2.25 -0.72 11.12
N GLN A 67 -3.19 -0.83 10.20
CA GLN A 67 -3.23 -1.96 9.28
C GLN A 67 -2.07 -1.89 8.30
N ILE A 68 -1.61 -3.04 7.87
CA ILE A 68 -0.51 -3.17 6.91
C ILE A 68 -1.05 -3.78 5.62
N ILE A 69 -0.81 -3.11 4.51
CA ILE A 69 -1.20 -3.59 3.18
C ILE A 69 0.07 -3.90 2.41
N GLU A 70 0.31 -5.17 2.17
CA GLU A 70 1.52 -5.63 1.48
C GLU A 70 1.46 -5.29 -0.01
N VAL A 71 2.58 -4.87 -0.58
CA VAL A 71 2.70 -4.63 -2.01
C VAL A 71 3.23 -5.88 -2.71
N ILE A 72 2.49 -6.35 -3.68
CA ILE A 72 2.87 -7.49 -4.51
C ILE A 72 3.10 -6.97 -5.92
N ALA A 73 4.30 -7.20 -6.44
CA ALA A 73 4.66 -6.73 -7.76
C ALA A 73 3.99 -7.60 -8.83
N ALA A 74 3.17 -6.99 -9.67
CA ALA A 74 2.60 -7.66 -10.82
C ALA A 74 3.67 -7.80 -11.91
N LYS A 75 3.59 -8.88 -12.63
CA LYS A 75 4.49 -9.09 -13.77
C LYS A 75 3.98 -8.38 -15.01
#